data_22fdbfa36ae36cd018e3a7cd1a2363c6
#
_entry.id   22fdbfa36ae36cd018e3a7cd1a2363c6
#
_cell.length_a   1.000
_cell.length_b   1.000
_cell.length_c   1.000
_cell.angle_alpha   90.00
_cell.angle_beta   90.00
_cell.angle_gamma   90.00
#
_symmetry.space_group_name_H-M   'P 1'
#
loop_
_entity.id
_entity.type
_entity.pdbx_description
1 polymer ?
#
loop_
_entity_poly.entity_id
_entity_poly.type
_entity_poly.pdbx_seq_one_letter_code
_entity_poly.pdbx_strand_id
1 'polypeptide(L)'
;CIAGIFGILIAGPRITNMMHPVPAFFVNVACILILMIFGCHNVIMSNQSTFVLGYLLLQGYDVSGHAYVLRVISLLIGMGICMAVFYKNQKNRPYRRTFLDLFREFDVRSARNWWYIKLTLIVSSALLIVSLLGWPRAMWAGIACMSVCLPFHEDSVERAKRREIGRA
;
A
#
# COMPACT_ATOMS: atom_id res chain seq x y z
N CYS A 1 6.56 -1.02 13.86
CA CYS A 1 6.20 -0.99 12.42
C CYS A 1 4.93 -1.80 12.13
N ILE A 2 4.81 -3.09 12.53
CA ILE A 2 3.65 -3.95 12.22
C ILE A 2 2.34 -3.31 12.70
N ALA A 3 2.27 -2.87 13.97
CA ALA A 3 1.08 -2.22 14.51
C ALA A 3 0.68 -0.96 13.72
N GLY A 4 1.66 -0.18 13.25
CA GLY A 4 1.42 1.00 12.41
C GLY A 4 0.83 0.64 11.04
N ILE A 5 1.34 -0.42 10.40
CA ILE A 5 0.81 -0.91 9.12
C ILE A 5 -0.66 -1.33 9.27
N PHE A 6 -0.96 -2.17 10.27
CA PHE A 6 -2.35 -2.60 10.51
C PHE A 6 -3.27 -1.47 10.94
N GLY A 7 -2.77 -0.49 11.73
CA GLY A 7 -3.51 0.72 12.06
C GLY A 7 -3.92 1.52 10.82
N ILE A 8 -3.01 1.68 9.86
CA ILE A 8 -3.31 2.35 8.58
C ILE A 8 -4.29 1.53 7.74
N LEU A 9 -4.16 0.20 7.69
CA LEU A 9 -5.08 -0.68 6.96
C LEU A 9 -6.50 -0.67 7.54
N ILE A 10 -6.65 -0.44 8.84
CA ILE A 10 -7.97 -0.32 9.50
C ILE A 10 -8.57 1.07 9.29
N ALA A 11 -7.81 2.13 9.61
CA ALA A 11 -8.31 3.50 9.65
C ALA A 11 -8.33 4.18 8.27
N GLY A 12 -7.29 3.98 7.44
CA GLY A 12 -7.12 4.67 6.16
C GLY A 12 -8.30 4.47 5.20
N PRO A 13 -8.68 3.22 4.84
CA PRO A 13 -9.78 2.97 3.94
C PRO A 13 -11.13 3.51 4.45
N ARG A 14 -11.34 3.47 5.77
CA ARG A 14 -12.57 4.00 6.38
C ARG A 14 -12.65 5.51 6.25
N ILE A 15 -11.56 6.21 6.56
CA ILE A 15 -11.49 7.67 6.47
C ILE A 15 -11.68 8.11 5.02
N THR A 16 -11.00 7.49 4.07
CA THR A 16 -11.07 7.87 2.65
C THR A 16 -12.44 7.63 2.03
N ASN A 17 -13.14 6.57 2.43
CA ASN A 17 -14.49 6.28 1.93
C ASN A 17 -15.57 7.23 2.51
N MET A 18 -15.30 7.87 3.64
CA MET A 18 -16.21 8.86 4.26
C MET A 18 -15.96 10.29 3.74
N MET A 19 -14.86 10.54 3.04
CA MET A 19 -14.45 11.88 2.60
C MET A 19 -14.78 12.11 1.11
N HIS A 20 -14.89 13.38 0.74
CA HIS A 20 -14.98 13.77 -0.67
C HIS A 20 -13.71 13.32 -1.43
N PRO A 21 -13.78 12.98 -2.74
CA PRO A 21 -12.64 12.45 -3.52
C PRO A 21 -11.35 13.27 -3.44
N VAL A 22 -11.46 14.60 -3.39
CA VAL A 22 -10.28 15.49 -3.37
C VAL A 22 -9.49 15.38 -2.06
N PRO A 23 -10.06 15.56 -0.86
CA PRO A 23 -9.31 15.33 0.38
C PRO A 23 -8.92 13.86 0.56
N ALA A 24 -9.74 12.90 0.09
CA ALA A 24 -9.40 11.48 0.11
C ALA A 24 -8.10 11.18 -0.65
N PHE A 25 -7.82 11.91 -1.74
CA PHE A 25 -6.56 11.79 -2.47
C PHE A 25 -5.34 12.03 -1.57
N PHE A 26 -5.33 13.11 -0.80
CA PHE A 26 -4.21 13.43 0.09
C PHE A 26 -4.04 12.39 1.20
N VAL A 27 -5.15 11.88 1.74
CA VAL A 27 -5.12 10.80 2.74
C VAL A 27 -4.57 9.51 2.12
N ASN A 28 -4.98 9.16 0.89
CA ASN A 28 -4.44 8.01 0.17
C ASN A 28 -2.94 8.14 -0.08
N VAL A 29 -2.48 9.32 -0.53
CA VAL A 29 -1.05 9.59 -0.72
C VAL A 29 -0.29 9.37 0.58
N ALA A 30 -0.76 9.93 1.69
CA ALA A 30 -0.11 9.76 2.98
C ALA A 30 -0.09 8.29 3.44
N CYS A 31 -1.24 7.61 3.39
CA CYS A 31 -1.36 6.22 3.82
C CYS A 31 -0.48 5.27 3.00
N ILE A 32 -0.52 5.37 1.67
CA ILE A 32 0.26 4.51 0.78
C ILE A 32 1.76 4.79 0.96
N LEU A 33 2.17 6.06 1.05
CA LEU A 33 3.57 6.41 1.27
C LEU A 33 4.10 5.85 2.59
N ILE A 34 3.35 5.97 3.67
CA ILE A 34 3.73 5.42 4.98
C ILE A 34 3.80 3.89 4.93
N LEU A 35 2.84 3.23 4.26
CA LEU A 35 2.87 1.78 4.07
C LEU A 35 4.11 1.33 3.28
N MET A 36 4.51 2.10 2.25
CA MET A 36 5.72 1.84 1.48
C MET A 36 6.98 1.98 2.34
N ILE A 37 7.08 3.02 3.15
CA ILE A 37 8.22 3.25 4.05
C ILE A 37 8.33 2.13 5.09
N PHE A 38 7.22 1.69 5.67
CA PHE A 38 7.22 0.66 6.71
C PHE A 38 7.40 -0.76 6.18
N GLY A 39 6.89 -1.06 4.98
CA GLY A 39 6.81 -2.40 4.43
C GLY A 39 7.90 -2.76 3.43
N CYS A 40 8.47 -1.78 2.73
CA CYS A 40 9.33 -2.01 1.57
C CYS A 40 10.80 -1.74 1.84
N HIS A 41 11.32 -2.26 2.95
CA HIS A 41 12.74 -2.09 3.27
C HIS A 41 13.67 -2.75 2.23
N ASN A 42 13.23 -3.82 1.61
CA ASN A 42 13.96 -4.50 0.53
C ASN A 42 13.13 -4.51 -0.76
N VAL A 43 13.56 -3.69 -1.74
CA VAL A 43 12.88 -3.51 -3.03
C VAL A 43 12.81 -4.81 -3.84
N ILE A 44 13.83 -5.67 -3.71
CA ILE A 44 13.93 -6.94 -4.44
C ILE A 44 12.79 -7.92 -4.05
N MET A 45 12.32 -7.85 -2.80
CA MET A 45 11.27 -8.74 -2.30
C MET A 45 9.84 -8.36 -2.72
N SER A 46 9.67 -7.26 -3.45
CA SER A 46 8.36 -6.80 -3.98
C SER A 46 7.24 -6.73 -2.92
N ASN A 47 7.58 -6.49 -1.66
CA ASN A 47 6.63 -6.45 -0.53
C ASN A 47 5.60 -5.30 -0.66
N GLN A 48 5.89 -4.28 -1.48
CA GLN A 48 4.96 -3.21 -1.79
C GLN A 48 3.63 -3.74 -2.34
N SER A 49 3.67 -4.80 -3.15
CA SER A 49 2.46 -5.38 -3.73
C SER A 49 1.49 -5.84 -2.66
N THR A 50 1.98 -6.48 -1.60
CA THR A 50 1.14 -7.00 -0.51
C THR A 50 0.47 -5.88 0.28
N PHE A 51 1.23 -4.84 0.67
CA PHE A 51 0.69 -3.78 1.52
C PHE A 51 -0.23 -2.83 0.76
N VAL A 52 0.19 -2.38 -0.43
CA VAL A 52 -0.62 -1.47 -1.25
C VAL A 52 -1.86 -2.19 -1.79
N LEU A 53 -1.72 -3.44 -2.25
CA LEU A 53 -2.85 -4.26 -2.66
C LEU A 53 -3.85 -4.47 -1.53
N GLY A 54 -3.37 -4.81 -0.34
CA GLY A 54 -4.23 -4.95 0.85
C GLY A 54 -5.00 -3.67 1.15
N TYR A 55 -4.34 -2.52 1.09
CA TYR A 55 -4.98 -1.22 1.29
C TYR A 55 -6.05 -0.93 0.24
N LEU A 56 -5.75 -1.15 -1.05
CA LEU A 56 -6.69 -0.92 -2.15
C LEU A 56 -7.90 -1.85 -2.07
N LEU A 57 -7.71 -3.12 -1.72
CA LEU A 57 -8.80 -4.06 -1.52
C LEU A 57 -9.71 -3.66 -0.36
N LEU A 58 -9.12 -3.23 0.76
CA LEU A 58 -9.89 -2.78 1.92
C LEU A 58 -10.68 -1.49 1.62
N GLN A 59 -10.14 -0.60 0.79
CA GLN A 59 -10.81 0.61 0.34
C GLN A 59 -11.92 0.29 -0.68
N GLY A 60 -11.68 -0.62 -1.61
CA GLY A 60 -12.63 -0.96 -2.67
C GLY A 60 -13.83 -1.78 -2.20
N TYR A 61 -13.66 -2.54 -1.13
CA TYR A 61 -14.75 -3.25 -0.47
C TYR A 61 -15.18 -2.50 0.78
N ASP A 62 -15.96 -1.45 0.61
CA ASP A 62 -16.51 -0.74 1.76
C ASP A 62 -17.53 -1.61 2.49
N VAL A 63 -17.37 -1.75 3.80
CA VAL A 63 -18.28 -2.48 4.68
C VAL A 63 -18.62 -1.63 5.88
N SER A 64 -19.88 -1.70 6.31
CA SER A 64 -20.42 -0.94 7.44
C SER A 64 -21.03 -1.86 8.49
N GLY A 65 -21.27 -1.31 9.67
CA GLY A 65 -21.93 -2.03 10.75
C GLY A 65 -21.17 -3.25 11.24
N HIS A 66 -21.87 -4.37 11.40
CA HIS A 66 -21.31 -5.61 11.94
C HIS A 66 -20.17 -6.21 11.09
N ALA A 67 -20.28 -6.08 9.76
CA ALA A 67 -19.22 -6.56 8.85
C ALA A 67 -17.89 -5.78 9.03
N TYR A 68 -17.94 -4.49 9.37
CA TYR A 68 -16.75 -3.72 9.69
C TYR A 68 -16.07 -4.20 10.97
N VAL A 69 -16.87 -4.52 12.00
CA VAL A 69 -16.32 -5.08 13.26
C VAL A 69 -15.61 -6.40 13.01
N LEU A 70 -16.21 -7.29 12.22
CA LEU A 70 -15.58 -8.56 11.85
C LEU A 70 -14.27 -8.34 11.07
N ARG A 71 -14.24 -7.35 10.17
CA ARG A 71 -13.01 -6.98 9.45
C ARG A 71 -11.91 -6.52 10.40
N VAL A 72 -12.24 -5.66 11.35
CA VAL A 72 -11.27 -5.16 12.35
C VAL A 72 -10.74 -6.32 13.19
N ILE A 73 -11.61 -7.21 13.66
CA ILE A 73 -11.21 -8.39 14.44
C ILE A 73 -10.27 -9.28 13.62
N SER A 74 -10.60 -9.55 12.35
CA SER A 74 -9.76 -10.37 11.47
C SER A 74 -8.38 -9.74 11.24
N LEU A 75 -8.32 -8.42 11.05
CA LEU A 75 -7.04 -7.70 10.93
C LEU A 75 -6.24 -7.71 12.22
N LEU A 76 -6.88 -7.61 13.39
CA LEU A 76 -6.20 -7.70 14.69
C LEU A 76 -5.65 -9.12 14.94
N ILE A 77 -6.38 -10.15 14.57
CA ILE A 77 -5.89 -11.55 14.64
C ILE A 77 -4.68 -11.71 13.71
N GLY A 78 -4.78 -11.22 12.46
CA GLY A 78 -3.66 -11.23 11.51
C GLY A 78 -2.43 -10.49 12.03
N MET A 79 -2.64 -9.32 12.65
CA MET A 79 -1.58 -8.56 13.31
C MET A 79 -0.89 -9.38 14.41
N GLY A 80 -1.68 -10.06 15.26
CA GLY A 80 -1.15 -10.90 16.34
C GLY A 80 -0.30 -12.06 15.80
N ILE A 81 -0.77 -12.74 14.75
CA ILE A 81 -0.03 -13.83 14.10
C ILE A 81 1.28 -13.28 13.49
N CYS A 82 1.23 -12.18 12.76
CA CYS A 82 2.41 -11.54 12.19
C CYS A 82 3.43 -11.16 13.28
N MET A 83 2.97 -10.56 14.37
CA MET A 83 3.85 -10.20 15.49
C MET A 83 4.51 -11.43 16.11
N ALA A 84 3.76 -12.52 16.32
CA ALA A 84 4.29 -13.76 16.87
C ALA A 84 5.35 -14.39 15.97
N VAL A 85 5.10 -14.46 14.66
CA VAL A 85 6.05 -14.98 13.67
C VAL A 85 7.31 -14.12 13.60
N PHE A 86 7.16 -12.80 13.54
CA PHE A 86 8.31 -11.88 13.52
C PHE A 86 9.12 -11.97 14.81
N TYR A 87 8.47 -12.02 15.96
CA TYR A 87 9.16 -12.17 17.26
C TYR A 87 9.98 -13.44 17.30
N LYS A 88 9.40 -14.58 16.85
CA LYS A 88 10.09 -15.87 16.79
C LYS A 88 11.30 -15.83 15.84
N ASN A 89 11.15 -15.23 14.66
CA ASN A 89 12.21 -15.18 13.66
C ASN A 89 13.33 -14.18 13.99
N GLN A 90 13.01 -13.07 14.69
CA GLN A 90 13.98 -12.05 15.04
C GLN A 90 14.72 -12.30 16.36
N LYS A 91 14.23 -13.22 17.20
CA LYS A 91 14.85 -13.51 18.50
C LYS A 91 16.34 -13.86 18.41
N ASN A 92 16.78 -14.45 17.29
CA ASN A 92 18.15 -14.90 17.06
C ASN A 92 18.97 -13.99 16.12
N ARG A 93 18.47 -12.82 15.73
CA ARG A 93 19.19 -11.89 14.84
C ARG A 93 19.65 -10.63 15.58
N PRO A 94 20.94 -10.27 15.55
CA PRO A 94 21.50 -9.13 16.29
C PRO A 94 21.09 -7.76 15.73
N TYR A 95 20.27 -7.70 14.67
CA TYR A 95 19.93 -6.47 13.97
C TYR A 95 18.72 -5.80 14.59
N ARG A 96 18.93 -4.91 15.55
CA ARG A 96 17.89 -4.02 16.11
C ARG A 96 17.89 -2.71 15.31
N ARG A 97 17.04 -2.60 14.30
CA ARG A 97 16.72 -1.29 13.71
C ARG A 97 15.63 -0.60 14.52
N THR A 98 15.89 0.64 14.93
CA THR A 98 14.92 1.46 15.66
C THR A 98 13.94 2.07 14.67
N PHE A 99 12.71 2.33 15.13
CA PHE A 99 11.64 2.95 14.33
C PHE A 99 12.07 4.30 13.70
N LEU A 100 12.87 5.06 14.44
CA LEU A 100 13.41 6.35 13.98
C LEU A 100 14.45 6.20 12.85
N ASP A 101 15.17 5.09 12.81
CA ASP A 101 16.17 4.84 11.77
C ASP A 101 15.52 4.69 10.40
N LEU A 102 14.28 4.15 10.32
CA LEU A 102 13.54 4.04 9.06
C LEU A 102 13.20 5.41 8.46
N PHE A 103 12.80 6.36 9.30
CA PHE A 103 12.53 7.73 8.84
C PHE A 103 13.80 8.51 8.53
N ARG A 104 14.87 8.27 9.26
CA ARG A 104 16.18 8.90 9.03
C ARG A 104 16.87 8.39 7.76
N GLU A 105 16.58 7.14 7.37
CA GLU A 105 17.08 6.53 6.14
C GLU A 105 16.29 6.98 4.89
N PHE A 106 15.21 7.77 5.08
CA PHE A 106 14.42 8.34 4.00
C PHE A 106 15.14 9.55 3.39
N ASP A 107 16.05 9.26 2.45
CA ASP A 107 16.70 10.28 1.63
C ASP A 107 15.95 10.42 0.30
N VAL A 108 15.42 11.62 0.05
CA VAL A 108 14.66 11.95 -1.18
C VAL A 108 15.52 11.78 -2.45
N ARG A 109 16.84 11.82 -2.33
CA ARG A 109 17.78 11.63 -3.44
C ARG A 109 17.99 10.17 -3.83
N SER A 110 17.56 9.21 -2.99
CA SER A 110 17.67 7.79 -3.32
C SER A 110 16.66 7.43 -4.42
N ALA A 111 17.12 6.71 -5.45
CA ALA A 111 16.28 6.20 -6.53
C ALA A 111 15.10 5.36 -6.01
N ARG A 112 15.29 4.64 -4.90
CA ARG A 112 14.26 3.86 -4.20
C ARG A 112 13.13 4.76 -3.67
N ASN A 113 13.48 5.83 -2.98
CA ASN A 113 12.50 6.72 -2.37
C ASN A 113 11.75 7.55 -3.44
N TRP A 114 12.43 7.89 -4.52
CA TRP A 114 11.81 8.51 -5.69
C TRP A 114 10.78 7.59 -6.34
N TRP A 115 11.07 6.30 -6.41
CA TRP A 115 10.11 5.31 -6.89
C TRP A 115 8.88 5.17 -5.95
N TYR A 116 9.06 5.22 -4.61
CA TYR A 116 7.94 5.24 -3.66
C TYR A 116 6.99 6.42 -3.92
N ILE A 117 7.55 7.61 -4.11
CA ILE A 117 6.78 8.82 -4.39
C ILE A 117 6.02 8.66 -5.72
N LYS A 118 6.69 8.22 -6.78
CA LYS A 118 6.05 7.99 -8.08
C LYS A 118 4.91 7.00 -8.00
N LEU A 119 5.13 5.83 -7.39
CA LEU A 119 4.12 4.81 -7.25
C LEU A 119 2.90 5.32 -6.47
N THR A 120 3.15 5.98 -5.34
CA THR A 120 2.11 6.55 -4.49
C THR A 120 1.26 7.58 -5.25
N LEU A 121 1.90 8.50 -5.98
CA LEU A 121 1.20 9.51 -6.76
C LEU A 121 0.38 8.89 -7.90
N ILE A 122 0.94 7.94 -8.63
CA ILE A 122 0.26 7.28 -9.75
C ILE A 122 -0.97 6.51 -9.25
N VAL A 123 -0.82 5.71 -8.19
CA VAL A 123 -1.95 4.93 -7.64
C VAL A 123 -3.02 5.86 -7.08
N SER A 124 -2.65 6.88 -6.31
CA SER A 124 -3.62 7.82 -5.71
C SER A 124 -4.32 8.67 -6.76
N SER A 125 -3.62 9.10 -7.82
CA SER A 125 -4.26 9.84 -8.92
C SER A 125 -5.20 8.97 -9.74
N ALA A 126 -4.86 7.70 -9.97
CA ALA A 126 -5.75 6.76 -10.62
C ALA A 126 -7.05 6.56 -9.81
N LEU A 127 -6.94 6.40 -8.49
CA LEU A 127 -8.11 6.32 -7.60
C LEU A 127 -8.96 7.60 -7.65
N LEU A 128 -8.32 8.78 -7.64
CA LEU A 128 -9.01 10.05 -7.73
C LEU A 128 -9.80 10.18 -9.04
N ILE A 129 -9.15 9.94 -10.18
CA ILE A 129 -9.77 10.05 -11.50
C ILE A 129 -10.99 9.14 -11.61
N VAL A 130 -10.84 7.87 -11.23
CA VAL A 130 -11.93 6.89 -11.33
C VAL A 130 -13.06 7.20 -10.34
N SER A 131 -12.72 7.72 -9.15
CA SER A 131 -13.71 8.19 -8.18
C SER A 131 -14.51 9.40 -8.67
N LEU A 132 -13.85 10.37 -9.34
CA LEU A 132 -14.50 11.53 -9.94
C LEU A 132 -15.41 11.14 -11.12
N LEU A 133 -15.03 10.10 -11.88
CA LEU A 133 -15.84 9.58 -12.98
C LEU A 133 -17.02 8.72 -12.48
N GLY A 134 -17.10 8.46 -11.18
CA GLY A 134 -18.16 7.64 -10.59
C GLY A 134 -18.15 6.19 -11.05
N TRP A 135 -17.03 5.67 -11.53
CA TRP A 135 -16.93 4.30 -11.98
C TRP A 135 -16.92 3.32 -10.80
N PRO A 136 -17.74 2.26 -10.86
CA PRO A 136 -17.72 1.24 -9.83
C PRO A 136 -16.35 0.52 -9.84
N ARG A 137 -15.89 0.13 -8.65
CA ARG A 137 -14.64 -0.62 -8.47
C ARG A 137 -13.35 0.14 -8.85
N ALA A 138 -13.25 1.40 -8.41
CA ALA A 138 -12.06 2.25 -8.57
C ALA A 138 -10.74 1.56 -8.17
N MET A 139 -10.79 0.62 -7.22
CA MET A 139 -9.62 -0.15 -6.76
C MET A 139 -8.88 -0.87 -7.90
N TRP A 140 -9.57 -1.35 -8.95
CA TRP A 140 -8.95 -2.07 -10.05
C TRP A 140 -8.00 -1.19 -10.86
N ALA A 141 -8.30 0.10 -11.00
CA ALA A 141 -7.39 1.06 -11.62
C ALA A 141 -6.10 1.20 -10.80
N GLY A 142 -6.22 1.33 -9.47
CA GLY A 142 -5.06 1.38 -8.57
C GLY A 142 -4.21 0.11 -8.65
N ILE A 143 -4.84 -1.07 -8.65
CA ILE A 143 -4.16 -2.36 -8.79
C ILE A 143 -3.44 -2.47 -10.13
N ALA A 144 -4.08 -2.06 -11.22
CA ALA A 144 -3.47 -2.07 -12.55
C ALA A 144 -2.25 -1.14 -12.62
N CYS A 145 -2.36 0.08 -12.10
CA CYS A 145 -1.24 1.02 -12.02
C CYS A 145 -0.08 0.47 -11.19
N MET A 146 -0.37 -0.07 -10.00
CA MET A 146 0.64 -0.67 -9.13
C MET A 146 1.39 -1.81 -9.81
N SER A 147 0.70 -2.64 -10.57
CA SER A 147 1.29 -3.82 -11.21
C SER A 147 2.18 -3.51 -12.43
N VAL A 148 2.05 -2.30 -12.98
CA VAL A 148 2.91 -1.81 -14.08
C VAL A 148 4.07 -0.98 -13.54
N CYS A 149 3.86 -0.23 -12.46
CA CYS A 149 4.88 0.65 -11.87
C CYS A 149 5.91 -0.14 -11.04
N LEU A 150 6.82 -0.83 -11.71
CA LEU A 150 7.92 -1.55 -11.07
C LEU A 150 9.10 -0.61 -10.75
N PRO A 151 9.98 -1.00 -9.81
CA PRO A 151 11.15 -0.21 -9.44
C PRO A 151 12.18 -0.07 -10.56
N PHE A 152 12.20 -1.01 -11.51
CA PHE A 152 13.09 -0.99 -12.66
C PHE A 152 12.32 -0.57 -13.92
N HIS A 153 12.84 0.46 -14.62
CA HIS A 153 12.17 1.05 -15.79
C HIS A 153 11.99 0.04 -16.94
N GLU A 154 13.00 -0.79 -17.19
CA GLU A 154 12.97 -1.80 -18.27
C GLU A 154 11.86 -2.83 -18.04
N ASP A 155 11.73 -3.33 -16.81
CA ASP A 155 10.67 -4.29 -16.44
C ASP A 155 9.27 -3.67 -16.53
N SER A 156 9.14 -2.37 -16.23
CA SER A 156 7.86 -1.66 -16.31
C SER A 156 7.35 -1.56 -17.74
N VAL A 157 8.23 -1.21 -18.68
CA VAL A 157 7.89 -1.07 -20.10
C VAL A 157 7.54 -2.43 -20.71
N GLU A 158 8.30 -3.47 -20.39
CA GLU A 158 8.03 -4.81 -20.90
C GLU A 158 6.69 -5.37 -20.39
N ARG A 159 6.36 -5.17 -19.12
CA ARG A 159 5.06 -5.58 -18.57
C ARG A 159 3.89 -4.80 -19.16
N ALA A 160 4.07 -3.50 -19.42
CA ALA A 160 3.06 -2.69 -20.10
C ALA A 160 2.77 -3.25 -21.49
N LYS A 161 3.81 -3.52 -22.27
CA LYS A 161 3.69 -4.13 -23.62
C LYS A 161 3.01 -5.51 -23.60
N ARG A 162 3.39 -6.39 -22.68
CA ARG A 162 2.78 -7.73 -22.56
C ARG A 162 1.28 -7.66 -22.23
N ARG A 163 0.83 -6.66 -21.47
CA ARG A 163 -0.61 -6.45 -21.19
C ARG A 163 -1.37 -5.91 -22.38
N GLU A 164 -0.74 -5.08 -23.21
CA GLU A 164 -1.33 -4.56 -24.43
C GLU A 164 -1.52 -5.67 -25.46
N ILE A 165 -0.50 -6.53 -25.65
CA ILE A 165 -0.54 -7.68 -26.56
C ILE A 165 -1.53 -8.76 -26.08
N GLY A 166 -1.68 -8.97 -24.79
CA GLY A 166 -2.64 -9.95 -24.25
C GLY A 166 -4.11 -9.56 -24.34
N ARG A 167 -4.43 -8.39 -24.90
CA ARG A 167 -5.79 -7.91 -25.22
C ARG A 167 -6.16 -8.00 -26.69
N ALA A 168 -5.21 -8.32 -27.54
CA ALA A 168 -5.42 -8.59 -28.96
C ALA A 168 -5.62 -10.08 -29.21
#